data_e8e347bd5ef63e386edc59d8e74fdb28
#
_entry.id   e8e347bd5ef63e386edc59d8e74fdb28
#
_cell.length_a   1.000
_cell.length_b   1.000
_cell.length_c   1.000
_cell.angle_alpha   90.00
_cell.angle_beta   90.00
_cell.angle_gamma   90.00
#
_symmetry.space_group_name_H-M   'P 1'
#
loop_
_entity.id
_entity.type
_entity.pdbx_description
1 polymer ?
#
loop_
_entity_poly.entity_id
_entity_poly.type
_entity_poly.pdbx_seq_one_letter_code
_entity_poly.pdbx_strand_id
1 'polypeptide(L)'
;MSSLHLPLIVSFDGNIGSGKSTTCYEYEQYLKNGMNAASLGDAAIFPTITSFEEEVCFVDEPVALWNQICDKDGVNILTNLYKDIRANAFKFQMMAYISRLSLLRKAVKNPKIKLIITERSVETDRNVFAKMLYDAGDISHDEFQIYTMWFDEFLTDVPLAGIVYINASPAVCVERIGKRARAGETIQSDYIQRCHDYHETWIRAKKCALLELPADEDMNESPNIISMRMERITEFIRVLLAAGGTSEKTN
;
A
#
# COMPACT_ATOMS: atom_id res chain seq x y z
N MET A 1 26.25 17.59 9.82
CA MET A 1 24.88 17.38 9.37
C MET A 1 24.58 15.93 9.70
N SER A 2 23.68 15.65 10.66
CA SER A 2 23.27 14.28 10.96
C SER A 2 22.61 13.70 9.71
N SER A 3 23.08 12.56 9.23
CA SER A 3 22.41 11.82 8.16
C SER A 3 20.97 11.59 8.62
N LEU A 4 20.00 12.14 7.90
CA LEU A 4 18.60 11.84 8.13
C LEU A 4 18.42 10.35 7.84
N HIS A 5 18.29 9.56 8.89
CA HIS A 5 17.99 8.15 8.75
C HIS A 5 16.54 8.05 8.26
N LEU A 6 16.34 7.71 6.99
CA LEU A 6 15.00 7.49 6.45
C LEU A 6 14.44 6.19 7.03
N PRO A 7 13.18 6.17 7.44
CA PRO A 7 12.54 4.94 7.89
C PRO A 7 12.48 3.89 6.76
N LEU A 8 12.49 2.63 7.12
CA LEU A 8 12.19 1.55 6.19
C LEU A 8 10.73 1.62 5.76
N ILE A 9 10.45 1.73 4.46
CA ILE A 9 9.08 1.78 3.93
C ILE A 9 8.77 0.47 3.22
N VAL A 10 7.74 -0.24 3.69
CA VAL A 10 7.22 -1.47 3.10
C VAL A 10 5.77 -1.27 2.71
N SER A 11 5.43 -1.53 1.44
CA SER A 11 4.04 -1.46 0.99
C SER A 11 3.37 -2.83 0.96
N PHE A 12 2.09 -2.85 1.29
CA PHE A 12 1.21 -3.99 1.12
C PHE A 12 0.36 -3.74 -0.13
N ASP A 13 0.72 -4.41 -1.21
CA ASP A 13 0.12 -4.22 -2.53
C ASP A 13 -0.71 -5.42 -2.98
N GLY A 14 -1.53 -5.22 -3.98
CA GLY A 14 -2.42 -6.23 -4.54
C GLY A 14 -3.69 -5.61 -5.11
N ASN A 15 -4.51 -6.40 -5.77
CA ASN A 15 -5.71 -5.96 -6.46
C ASN A 15 -6.77 -5.36 -5.51
N ILE A 16 -7.78 -4.70 -6.05
CA ILE A 16 -8.98 -4.32 -5.29
C ILE A 16 -9.68 -5.61 -4.86
N GLY A 17 -10.03 -5.71 -3.57
CA GLY A 17 -10.63 -6.94 -3.02
C GLY A 17 -9.64 -8.07 -2.70
N SER A 18 -8.33 -7.90 -2.86
CA SER A 18 -7.34 -8.97 -2.57
C SER A 18 -7.17 -9.29 -1.07
N GLY A 19 -7.65 -8.44 -0.16
CA GLY A 19 -7.51 -8.62 1.29
C GLY A 19 -6.37 -7.81 1.93
N LYS A 20 -5.82 -6.80 1.22
CA LYS A 20 -4.76 -5.93 1.75
C LYS A 20 -5.10 -5.29 3.08
N SER A 21 -6.22 -4.58 3.16
CA SER A 21 -6.63 -3.86 4.37
C SER A 21 -6.78 -4.81 5.56
N THR A 22 -7.33 -6.01 5.33
CA THR A 22 -7.42 -7.06 6.35
C THR A 22 -6.03 -7.51 6.78
N THR A 23 -5.13 -7.77 5.83
CA THR A 23 -3.76 -8.18 6.13
C THR A 23 -2.98 -7.09 6.88
N CYS A 24 -3.15 -5.80 6.50
CA CYS A 24 -2.55 -4.66 7.22
C CYS A 24 -3.05 -4.61 8.66
N TYR A 25 -4.36 -4.69 8.86
CA TYR A 25 -4.97 -4.65 10.18
C TYR A 25 -4.49 -5.81 11.07
N GLU A 26 -4.54 -7.06 10.57
CA GLU A 26 -4.08 -8.23 11.30
C GLU A 26 -2.58 -8.13 11.64
N TYR A 27 -1.78 -7.61 10.72
CA TYR A 27 -0.35 -7.43 10.98
C TYR A 27 -0.07 -6.34 12.01
N GLU A 28 -0.84 -5.26 12.00
CA GLU A 28 -0.76 -4.22 13.04
C GLU A 28 -1.06 -4.80 14.42
N GLN A 29 -2.15 -5.57 14.56
CA GLN A 29 -2.51 -6.23 15.82
C GLN A 29 -1.44 -7.25 16.25
N TYR A 30 -0.90 -8.02 15.32
CA TYR A 30 0.16 -8.99 15.59
C TYR A 30 1.42 -8.30 16.14
N LEU A 31 1.90 -7.23 15.50
CA LEU A 31 3.06 -6.49 15.98
C LEU A 31 2.81 -5.84 17.34
N LYS A 32 1.67 -5.21 17.51
CA LYS A 32 1.30 -4.56 18.78
C LYS A 32 1.29 -5.55 19.94
N ASN A 33 0.66 -6.70 19.76
CA ASN A 33 0.61 -7.73 20.79
C ASN A 33 1.97 -8.35 21.06
N GLY A 34 2.73 -8.69 20.02
CA GLY A 34 4.02 -9.34 20.16
C GLY A 34 5.11 -8.40 20.70
N MET A 35 5.11 -7.12 20.35
CA MET A 35 6.08 -6.17 20.91
C MET A 35 5.76 -5.80 22.37
N ASN A 36 4.49 -5.80 22.74
CA ASN A 36 4.09 -5.64 24.13
C ASN A 36 4.52 -6.86 24.97
N ALA A 37 4.40 -8.09 24.45
CA ALA A 37 4.88 -9.30 25.10
C ALA A 37 6.41 -9.30 25.24
N ALA A 38 7.16 -8.87 24.22
CA ALA A 38 8.61 -8.75 24.25
C ALA A 38 9.11 -7.78 25.35
N SER A 39 8.36 -6.72 25.64
CA SER A 39 8.66 -5.80 26.76
C SER A 39 8.53 -6.45 28.14
N LEU A 40 7.87 -7.61 28.22
CA LEU A 40 7.69 -8.41 29.43
C LEU A 40 8.72 -9.55 29.55
N GLY A 41 9.67 -9.66 28.62
CA GLY A 41 10.78 -10.63 28.69
C GLY A 41 10.85 -11.64 27.54
N ASP A 42 9.93 -11.59 26.59
CA ASP A 42 10.00 -12.42 25.39
C ASP A 42 11.02 -11.87 24.35
N ALA A 43 11.38 -12.68 23.37
CA ALA A 43 12.31 -12.26 22.32
C ALA A 43 11.74 -11.11 21.46
N ALA A 44 12.53 -10.06 21.24
CA ALA A 44 12.14 -8.93 20.42
C ALA A 44 11.78 -9.35 18.99
N ILE A 45 10.62 -8.91 18.50
CA ILE A 45 10.18 -9.14 17.11
C ILE A 45 11.19 -8.53 16.13
N PHE A 46 11.59 -7.29 16.39
CA PHE A 46 12.62 -6.58 15.61
C PHE A 46 13.74 -6.11 16.54
N PRO A 47 15.00 -6.53 16.32
CA PRO A 47 16.10 -6.14 17.20
C PRO A 47 16.35 -4.63 17.30
N THR A 48 15.99 -3.88 16.26
CA THR A 48 16.26 -2.45 16.15
C THR A 48 15.06 -1.54 16.50
N ILE A 49 13.89 -2.13 16.71
CA ILE A 49 12.65 -1.42 17.05
C ILE A 49 12.23 -1.84 18.45
N THR A 50 12.16 -0.88 19.35
CA THR A 50 11.93 -1.12 20.79
C THR A 50 10.53 -0.70 21.25
N SER A 51 9.85 0.16 20.48
CA SER A 51 8.51 0.65 20.79
C SER A 51 7.62 0.61 19.56
N PHE A 52 6.51 -0.11 19.62
CA PHE A 52 5.52 -0.10 18.55
C PHE A 52 4.93 1.30 18.36
N GLU A 53 4.49 1.93 19.44
CA GLU A 53 3.75 3.20 19.40
C GLU A 53 4.62 4.39 18.93
N GLU A 54 5.94 4.34 19.15
CA GLU A 54 6.83 5.45 18.81
C GLU A 54 7.59 5.24 17.50
N GLU A 55 7.89 3.99 17.11
CA GLU A 55 8.86 3.68 16.06
C GLU A 55 8.24 2.98 14.84
N VAL A 56 6.97 2.53 14.92
CA VAL A 56 6.24 1.90 13.81
C VAL A 56 5.06 2.79 13.41
N CYS A 57 4.86 2.98 12.12
CA CYS A 57 3.75 3.74 11.57
C CYS A 57 3.01 2.95 10.50
N PHE A 58 1.73 2.74 10.68
CA PHE A 58 0.84 2.23 9.64
C PHE A 58 0.18 3.41 8.91
N VAL A 59 0.20 3.34 7.58
CA VAL A 59 -0.40 4.36 6.71
C VAL A 59 -1.46 3.67 5.86
N ASP A 60 -2.70 3.81 6.29
CA ASP A 60 -3.86 3.26 5.60
C ASP A 60 -4.16 4.00 4.29
N GLU A 61 -4.92 3.36 3.41
CA GLU A 61 -5.47 4.01 2.24
C GLU A 61 -6.46 5.12 2.66
N PRO A 62 -6.26 6.38 2.23
CA PRO A 62 -6.99 7.54 2.76
C PRO A 62 -8.43 7.68 2.22
N VAL A 63 -9.19 6.58 2.18
CA VAL A 63 -10.57 6.56 1.65
C VAL A 63 -11.50 7.51 2.41
N ALA A 64 -11.30 7.67 3.72
CA ALA A 64 -12.09 8.61 4.51
C ALA A 64 -11.91 10.06 4.04
N LEU A 65 -10.69 10.45 3.64
CA LEU A 65 -10.41 11.75 3.04
C LEU A 65 -11.06 11.87 1.64
N TRP A 66 -10.97 10.81 0.83
CA TRP A 66 -11.56 10.81 -0.51
C TRP A 66 -13.08 11.01 -0.47
N ASN A 67 -13.75 10.40 0.51
CA ASN A 67 -15.19 10.56 0.70
C ASN A 67 -15.62 11.99 1.09
N GLN A 68 -14.71 12.83 1.56
CA GLN A 68 -14.97 14.24 1.89
C GLN A 68 -14.82 15.16 0.67
N ILE A 69 -14.16 14.70 -0.41
CA ILE A 69 -13.97 15.47 -1.63
C ILE A 69 -15.17 15.20 -2.53
N CYS A 70 -16.11 16.14 -2.56
CA CYS A 70 -17.35 16.03 -3.30
C CYS A 70 -17.47 17.09 -4.39
N ASP A 71 -18.26 16.79 -5.40
CA ASP A 71 -18.70 17.78 -6.39
C ASP A 71 -19.78 18.73 -5.79
N LYS A 72 -20.28 19.65 -6.60
CA LYS A 72 -21.32 20.62 -6.21
C LYS A 72 -22.64 19.96 -5.78
N ASP A 73 -22.90 18.74 -6.23
CA ASP A 73 -24.12 17.98 -5.94
C ASP A 73 -23.93 17.03 -4.73
N GLY A 74 -22.77 17.10 -4.06
CA GLY A 74 -22.44 16.30 -2.87
C GLY A 74 -22.01 14.86 -3.16
N VAL A 75 -21.75 14.51 -4.42
CA VAL A 75 -21.28 13.17 -4.80
C VAL A 75 -19.76 13.11 -4.64
N ASN A 76 -19.27 12.13 -3.88
CA ASN A 76 -17.83 12.00 -3.63
C ASN A 76 -17.04 11.58 -4.86
N ILE A 77 -15.74 11.88 -4.86
CA ILE A 77 -14.83 11.70 -5.99
C ILE A 77 -14.69 10.23 -6.42
N LEU A 78 -14.78 9.28 -5.50
CA LEU A 78 -14.70 7.84 -5.80
C LEU A 78 -15.97 7.35 -6.53
N THR A 79 -17.13 7.77 -6.06
CA THR A 79 -18.41 7.49 -6.73
C THR A 79 -18.44 8.11 -8.12
N ASN A 80 -17.96 9.35 -8.27
CA ASN A 80 -17.85 9.99 -9.57
C ASN A 80 -16.89 9.27 -10.52
N LEU A 81 -15.77 8.72 -10.02
CA LEU A 81 -14.87 7.90 -10.82
C LEU A 81 -15.60 6.71 -11.46
N TYR A 82 -16.30 5.92 -10.65
CA TYR A 82 -16.99 4.73 -11.16
C TYR A 82 -18.21 5.05 -12.04
N LYS A 83 -18.82 6.23 -11.87
CA LYS A 83 -19.92 6.69 -12.70
C LYS A 83 -19.48 7.08 -14.10
N ASP A 84 -18.34 7.73 -14.23
CA ASP A 84 -17.73 8.14 -15.50
C ASP A 84 -16.21 8.19 -15.34
N ILE A 85 -15.57 7.07 -15.68
CA ILE A 85 -14.12 6.89 -15.51
C ILE A 85 -13.37 7.95 -16.32
N ARG A 86 -13.72 8.14 -17.59
CA ARG A 86 -13.01 9.07 -18.49
C ARG A 86 -13.06 10.52 -18.01
N ALA A 87 -14.19 10.98 -17.50
CA ALA A 87 -14.33 12.35 -17.02
C ALA A 87 -13.65 12.58 -15.66
N ASN A 88 -13.34 11.51 -14.89
CA ASN A 88 -12.90 11.64 -13.52
C ASN A 88 -11.56 10.94 -13.20
N ALA A 89 -11.00 10.15 -14.13
CA ALA A 89 -9.78 9.37 -13.92
C ALA A 89 -8.61 10.23 -13.46
N PHE A 90 -8.27 11.28 -14.18
CA PHE A 90 -7.14 12.14 -13.84
C PHE A 90 -7.33 12.82 -12.49
N LYS A 91 -8.51 13.40 -12.23
CA LYS A 91 -8.82 14.04 -10.96
C LYS A 91 -8.66 13.08 -9.79
N PHE A 92 -9.17 11.86 -9.95
CA PHE A 92 -9.08 10.84 -8.91
C PHE A 92 -7.63 10.39 -8.69
N GLN A 93 -6.88 10.12 -9.76
CA GLN A 93 -5.48 9.66 -9.63
C GLN A 93 -4.57 10.72 -9.02
N MET A 94 -4.73 12.00 -9.39
CA MET A 94 -4.03 13.11 -8.74
C MET A 94 -4.34 13.21 -7.25
N MET A 95 -5.62 13.10 -6.89
CA MET A 95 -6.05 13.13 -5.49
C MET A 95 -5.53 11.92 -4.70
N ALA A 96 -5.61 10.70 -5.25
CA ALA A 96 -5.11 9.49 -4.61
C ALA A 96 -3.59 9.59 -4.35
N TYR A 97 -2.83 9.98 -5.36
CA TYR A 97 -1.39 10.20 -5.25
C TYR A 97 -1.03 11.26 -4.20
N ILE A 98 -1.59 12.47 -4.29
CA ILE A 98 -1.26 13.58 -3.39
C ILE A 98 -1.64 13.25 -1.93
N SER A 99 -2.78 12.63 -1.71
CA SER A 99 -3.24 12.28 -0.37
C SER A 99 -2.35 11.22 0.28
N ARG A 100 -1.99 10.15 -0.45
CA ARG A 100 -1.06 9.10 0.02
C ARG A 100 0.34 9.67 0.27
N LEU A 101 0.88 10.44 -0.68
CA LEU A 101 2.17 11.09 -0.54
C LEU A 101 2.21 11.99 0.69
N SER A 102 1.16 12.77 0.94
CA SER A 102 1.07 13.65 2.11
C SER A 102 1.17 12.88 3.43
N LEU A 103 0.49 11.73 3.53
CA LEU A 103 0.55 10.87 4.73
C LEU A 103 1.94 10.26 4.90
N LEU A 104 2.53 9.70 3.84
CA LEU A 104 3.88 9.13 3.87
C LEU A 104 4.92 10.17 4.24
N ARG A 105 4.88 11.37 3.64
CA ARG A 105 5.83 12.45 3.99
C ARG A 105 5.69 12.93 5.45
N LYS A 106 4.48 12.90 6.02
CA LYS A 106 4.30 13.20 7.45
C LYS A 106 4.94 12.13 8.32
N ALA A 107 4.78 10.85 7.97
CA ALA A 107 5.40 9.75 8.70
C ALA A 107 6.94 9.80 8.60
N VAL A 108 7.49 10.00 7.39
CA VAL A 108 8.95 10.11 7.15
C VAL A 108 9.59 11.28 7.91
N LYS A 109 8.87 12.40 8.10
CA LYS A 109 9.38 13.55 8.85
C LYS A 109 9.46 13.35 10.36
N ASN A 110 8.84 12.31 10.89
CA ASN A 110 8.96 11.98 12.31
C ASN A 110 10.25 11.19 12.56
N PRO A 111 11.26 11.78 13.24
CA PRO A 111 12.57 11.16 13.39
C PRO A 111 12.56 9.91 14.29
N LYS A 112 11.48 9.65 15.01
CA LYS A 112 11.33 8.46 15.82
C LYS A 112 10.92 7.24 15.01
N ILE A 113 10.21 7.43 13.89
CA ILE A 113 9.70 6.33 13.06
C ILE A 113 10.85 5.64 12.34
N LYS A 114 10.96 4.34 12.53
CA LYS A 114 11.95 3.46 11.91
C LYS A 114 11.35 2.56 10.83
N LEU A 115 10.06 2.21 10.98
CA LEU A 115 9.33 1.36 10.05
C LEU A 115 7.99 1.99 9.67
N ILE A 116 7.76 2.14 8.38
CA ILE A 116 6.46 2.54 7.81
C ILE A 116 5.90 1.37 7.03
N ILE A 117 4.69 0.96 7.36
CA ILE A 117 3.90 -0.01 6.60
C ILE A 117 2.75 0.76 5.96
N THR A 118 2.64 0.69 4.63
CA THR A 118 1.61 1.42 3.90
C THR A 118 0.69 0.50 3.12
N GLU A 119 -0.61 0.74 3.18
CA GLU A 119 -1.54 0.11 2.26
C GLU A 119 -1.43 0.78 0.90
N ARG A 120 -0.83 0.08 -0.07
CA ARG A 120 -0.34 0.55 -1.37
C ARG A 120 0.80 1.58 -1.25
N SER A 121 1.50 1.75 -2.33
CA SER A 121 2.54 2.77 -2.50
C SER A 121 2.11 3.81 -3.52
N VAL A 122 2.79 4.95 -3.53
CA VAL A 122 2.65 5.93 -4.62
C VAL A 122 3.06 5.33 -5.97
N GLU A 123 3.96 4.35 -5.96
CA GLU A 123 4.38 3.64 -7.16
C GLU A 123 3.26 2.76 -7.73
N THR A 124 2.42 2.16 -6.89
CA THR A 124 1.22 1.42 -7.30
C THR A 124 0.22 2.35 -7.97
N ASP A 125 0.00 3.55 -7.40
CA ASP A 125 -0.88 4.54 -7.99
C ASP A 125 -0.46 4.88 -9.43
N ARG A 126 0.86 5.06 -9.68
CA ARG A 126 1.38 5.35 -11.01
C ARG A 126 1.38 4.14 -11.95
N ASN A 127 2.02 3.05 -11.52
CA ASN A 127 2.40 1.96 -12.43
C ASN A 127 1.25 0.98 -12.69
N VAL A 128 0.25 0.96 -11.81
CA VAL A 128 -0.95 0.15 -11.97
C VAL A 128 -2.11 1.04 -12.42
N PHE A 129 -2.61 1.91 -11.55
CA PHE A 129 -3.87 2.60 -11.80
C PHE A 129 -3.77 3.71 -12.84
N ALA A 130 -2.87 4.67 -12.68
CA ALA A 130 -2.72 5.77 -13.64
C ALA A 130 -2.28 5.26 -15.02
N LYS A 131 -1.34 4.29 -15.04
CA LYS A 131 -0.85 3.67 -16.27
C LYS A 131 -1.97 2.91 -17.01
N MET A 132 -2.75 2.10 -16.31
CA MET A 132 -3.87 1.36 -16.87
C MET A 132 -4.92 2.29 -17.48
N LEU A 133 -5.26 3.38 -16.78
CA LEU A 133 -6.25 4.35 -17.24
C LEU A 133 -5.71 5.18 -18.44
N TYR A 134 -4.42 5.49 -18.45
CA TYR A 134 -3.77 6.12 -19.60
C TYR A 134 -3.79 5.21 -20.84
N ASP A 135 -3.41 3.94 -20.70
CA ASP A 135 -3.39 2.99 -21.80
C ASP A 135 -4.80 2.68 -22.35
N ALA A 136 -5.82 2.80 -21.50
CA ALA A 136 -7.23 2.70 -21.91
C ALA A 136 -7.77 3.97 -22.59
N GLY A 137 -7.01 5.08 -22.57
CA GLY A 137 -7.44 6.38 -23.10
C GLY A 137 -8.38 7.15 -22.16
N ASP A 138 -8.51 6.72 -20.91
CA ASP A 138 -9.31 7.39 -19.88
C ASP A 138 -8.55 8.57 -19.24
N ILE A 139 -7.22 8.58 -19.31
CA ILE A 139 -6.35 9.71 -19.02
C ILE A 139 -5.68 10.13 -20.33
N SER A 140 -5.75 11.40 -20.68
CA SER A 140 -5.13 11.93 -21.90
C SER A 140 -3.60 11.99 -21.77
N HIS A 141 -2.91 12.19 -22.89
CA HIS A 141 -1.44 12.22 -22.92
C HIS A 141 -0.86 13.37 -22.09
N ASP A 142 -1.43 14.54 -22.16
CA ASP A 142 -1.03 15.73 -21.40
C ASP A 142 -1.33 15.57 -19.90
N GLU A 143 -2.49 15.02 -19.54
CA GLU A 143 -2.82 14.68 -18.15
C GLU A 143 -1.82 13.68 -17.55
N PHE A 144 -1.46 12.62 -18.30
CA PHE A 144 -0.49 11.65 -17.84
C PHE A 144 0.92 12.23 -17.71
N GLN A 145 1.31 13.17 -18.59
CA GLN A 145 2.57 13.90 -18.44
C GLN A 145 2.58 14.78 -17.18
N ILE A 146 1.49 15.51 -16.90
CA ILE A 146 1.35 16.30 -15.66
C ILE A 146 1.45 15.39 -14.44
N TYR A 147 0.74 14.26 -14.44
CA TYR A 147 0.79 13.27 -13.36
C TYR A 147 2.22 12.78 -13.12
N THR A 148 2.92 12.39 -14.18
CA THR A 148 4.30 11.86 -14.11
C THR A 148 5.28 12.92 -13.61
N MET A 149 5.14 14.17 -14.05
CA MET A 149 6.00 15.26 -13.58
C MET A 149 5.89 15.48 -12.07
N TRP A 150 4.66 15.48 -11.53
CA TRP A 150 4.45 15.56 -10.09
C TRP A 150 4.95 14.32 -9.33
N PHE A 151 4.77 13.14 -9.91
CA PHE A 151 5.24 11.89 -9.33
C PHE A 151 6.78 11.88 -9.20
N ASP A 152 7.49 12.22 -10.28
CA ASP A 152 8.96 12.18 -10.32
C ASP A 152 9.58 13.23 -9.37
N GLU A 153 8.94 14.37 -9.16
CA GLU A 153 9.40 15.42 -8.23
C GLU A 153 9.52 14.93 -6.79
N PHE A 154 8.60 14.06 -6.34
CA PHE A 154 8.51 13.67 -4.93
C PHE A 154 8.80 12.19 -4.66
N LEU A 155 9.11 11.40 -5.68
CA LEU A 155 9.35 9.95 -5.52
C LEU A 155 10.50 9.66 -4.54
N THR A 156 11.55 10.49 -4.58
CA THR A 156 12.74 10.33 -3.72
C THR A 156 12.48 10.58 -2.25
N ASP A 157 11.39 11.24 -1.90
CA ASP A 157 11.02 11.53 -0.51
C ASP A 157 10.52 10.28 0.24
N VAL A 158 10.08 9.25 -0.49
CA VAL A 158 9.42 8.08 0.05
C VAL A 158 9.93 6.78 -0.61
N PRO A 159 11.23 6.46 -0.50
CA PRO A 159 11.84 5.33 -1.17
C PRO A 159 11.27 4.00 -0.65
N LEU A 160 10.75 3.18 -1.55
CA LEU A 160 10.15 1.89 -1.23
C LEU A 160 11.26 0.83 -1.08
N ALA A 161 11.38 0.24 0.11
CA ALA A 161 12.37 -0.79 0.42
C ALA A 161 11.89 -2.19 0.06
N GLY A 162 10.60 -2.46 0.19
CA GLY A 162 10.03 -3.77 -0.12
C GLY A 162 8.53 -3.74 -0.34
N ILE A 163 8.03 -4.79 -0.99
CA ILE A 163 6.63 -5.00 -1.29
C ILE A 163 6.18 -6.34 -0.71
N VAL A 164 5.09 -6.33 0.04
CA VAL A 164 4.30 -7.52 0.38
C VAL A 164 3.13 -7.57 -0.60
N TYR A 165 3.20 -8.47 -1.56
CA TYR A 165 2.20 -8.61 -2.61
C TYR A 165 1.15 -9.64 -2.20
N ILE A 166 -0.08 -9.17 -1.90
CA ILE A 166 -1.24 -9.98 -1.57
C ILE A 166 -1.89 -10.40 -2.88
N ASN A 167 -1.46 -11.56 -3.39
CA ASN A 167 -1.84 -12.08 -4.70
C ASN A 167 -3.12 -12.92 -4.59
N ALA A 168 -4.27 -12.29 -4.91
CA ALA A 168 -5.55 -12.96 -5.06
C ALA A 168 -5.98 -12.94 -6.52
N SER A 169 -6.60 -14.05 -6.96
CA SER A 169 -7.13 -14.15 -8.31
C SER A 169 -8.24 -13.12 -8.56
N PRO A 170 -8.43 -12.65 -9.79
CA PRO A 170 -9.49 -11.70 -10.13
C PRO A 170 -10.89 -12.20 -9.74
N ALA A 171 -11.15 -13.49 -9.86
CA ALA A 171 -12.43 -14.11 -9.49
C ALA A 171 -12.73 -13.93 -7.98
N VAL A 172 -11.75 -14.24 -7.12
CA VAL A 172 -11.85 -14.05 -5.66
C VAL A 172 -11.99 -12.57 -5.31
N CYS A 173 -11.26 -11.69 -6.00
CA CYS A 173 -11.39 -10.25 -5.80
C CYS A 173 -12.81 -9.75 -6.09
N VAL A 174 -13.40 -10.15 -7.20
CA VAL A 174 -14.80 -9.81 -7.57
C VAL A 174 -15.80 -10.31 -6.53
N GLU A 175 -15.66 -11.55 -6.09
CA GLU A 175 -16.51 -12.12 -5.04
C GLU A 175 -16.44 -11.29 -3.74
N ARG A 176 -15.22 -10.96 -3.28
CA ARG A 176 -15.00 -10.18 -2.05
C ARG A 176 -15.50 -8.75 -2.16
N ILE A 177 -15.38 -8.11 -3.33
CA ILE A 177 -15.97 -6.79 -3.59
C ILE A 177 -17.49 -6.86 -3.46
N GLY A 178 -18.11 -7.87 -4.05
CA GLY A 178 -19.55 -8.10 -3.95
C GLY A 178 -20.03 -8.31 -2.50
N LYS A 179 -19.30 -9.11 -1.71
CA LYS A 179 -19.59 -9.34 -0.28
C LYS A 179 -19.43 -8.07 0.56
N ARG A 180 -18.41 -7.25 0.26
CA ARG A 180 -18.14 -5.99 0.97
C ARG A 180 -19.20 -4.94 0.71
N ALA A 181 -19.81 -4.90 -0.47
CA ALA A 181 -20.91 -4.04 -0.90
C ALA A 181 -20.74 -2.55 -0.49
N ARG A 182 -19.55 -1.97 -0.72
CA ARG A 182 -19.29 -0.55 -0.41
C ARG A 182 -20.17 0.34 -1.26
N ALA A 183 -20.87 1.30 -0.62
CA ALA A 183 -21.75 2.22 -1.32
C ALA A 183 -21.02 3.01 -2.42
N GLY A 184 -21.60 3.02 -3.63
CA GLY A 184 -21.02 3.72 -4.81
C GLY A 184 -19.88 2.98 -5.52
N GLU A 185 -19.48 1.79 -5.06
CA GLU A 185 -18.42 0.99 -5.68
C GLU A 185 -19.05 0.00 -6.68
N THR A 186 -19.14 0.41 -7.95
CA THR A 186 -19.65 -0.43 -9.06
C THR A 186 -18.52 -0.78 -10.00
N ILE A 187 -17.66 -1.74 -9.59
CA ILE A 187 -16.48 -2.12 -10.36
C ILE A 187 -16.82 -3.31 -11.26
N GLN A 188 -16.55 -3.17 -12.54
CA GLN A 188 -16.74 -4.24 -13.51
C GLN A 188 -15.63 -5.29 -13.40
N SER A 189 -15.94 -6.56 -13.70
CA SER A 189 -14.97 -7.66 -13.60
C SER A 189 -13.77 -7.51 -14.54
N ASP A 190 -13.95 -6.91 -15.70
CA ASP A 190 -12.88 -6.62 -16.65
C ASP A 190 -11.90 -5.56 -16.11
N TYR A 191 -12.39 -4.59 -15.34
CA TYR A 191 -11.53 -3.63 -14.63
C TYR A 191 -10.65 -4.34 -13.60
N ILE A 192 -11.20 -5.27 -12.83
CA ILE A 192 -10.45 -6.06 -11.86
C ILE A 192 -9.41 -6.96 -12.55
N GLN A 193 -9.75 -7.56 -13.69
CA GLN A 193 -8.79 -8.33 -14.49
C GLN A 193 -7.63 -7.44 -14.96
N ARG A 194 -7.92 -6.29 -15.54
CA ARG A 194 -6.88 -5.34 -15.95
C ARG A 194 -6.00 -4.87 -14.79
N CYS A 195 -6.59 -4.54 -13.64
CA CYS A 195 -5.83 -4.20 -12.45
C CYS A 195 -4.87 -5.32 -12.03
N HIS A 196 -5.30 -6.59 -12.11
CA HIS A 196 -4.44 -7.74 -11.83
C HIS A 196 -3.26 -7.80 -12.81
N ASP A 197 -3.51 -7.71 -14.11
CA ASP A 197 -2.48 -7.80 -15.15
C ASP A 197 -1.42 -6.69 -15.01
N TYR A 198 -1.84 -5.47 -14.67
CA TYR A 198 -0.93 -4.35 -14.41
C TYR A 198 -0.14 -4.54 -13.11
N HIS A 199 -0.72 -5.11 -12.04
CA HIS A 199 0.02 -5.48 -10.83
C HIS A 199 1.10 -6.50 -11.16
N GLU A 200 0.74 -7.60 -11.84
CA GLU A 200 1.69 -8.66 -12.24
C GLU A 200 2.84 -8.08 -13.06
N THR A 201 2.53 -7.25 -14.06
CA THR A 201 3.54 -6.62 -14.91
C THR A 201 4.49 -5.73 -14.10
N TRP A 202 3.94 -4.87 -13.24
CA TRP A 202 4.72 -3.94 -12.44
C TRP A 202 5.58 -4.67 -11.39
N ILE A 203 5.00 -5.60 -10.64
CA ILE A 203 5.68 -6.35 -9.59
C ILE A 203 6.87 -7.14 -10.16
N ARG A 204 6.70 -7.79 -11.32
CA ARG A 204 7.78 -8.55 -11.98
C ARG A 204 8.89 -7.65 -12.53
N ALA A 205 8.58 -6.44 -12.93
CA ALA A 205 9.56 -5.46 -13.43
C ALA A 205 10.29 -4.72 -12.30
N LYS A 206 9.73 -4.68 -11.09
CA LYS A 206 10.28 -3.93 -9.96
C LYS A 206 11.51 -4.62 -9.37
N LYS A 207 12.57 -3.84 -9.12
CA LYS A 207 13.84 -4.33 -8.55
C LYS A 207 13.96 -4.14 -7.03
N CYS A 208 12.87 -3.96 -6.31
CA CYS A 208 12.91 -3.96 -4.84
C CYS A 208 12.65 -5.36 -4.28
N ALA A 209 12.88 -5.54 -2.99
CA ALA A 209 12.56 -6.78 -2.30
C ALA A 209 11.05 -7.09 -2.40
N LEU A 210 10.71 -8.36 -2.62
CA LEU A 210 9.34 -8.80 -2.82
C LEU A 210 9.03 -10.02 -1.95
N LEU A 211 7.94 -9.94 -1.19
CA LEU A 211 7.29 -11.10 -0.57
C LEU A 211 5.93 -11.30 -1.22
N GLU A 212 5.75 -12.40 -1.92
CA GLU A 212 4.45 -12.78 -2.48
C GLU A 212 3.68 -13.69 -1.52
N LEU A 213 2.43 -13.32 -1.23
CA LEU A 213 1.50 -14.06 -0.38
C LEU A 213 0.27 -14.48 -1.20
N PRO A 214 0.09 -15.78 -1.48
CA PRO A 214 -1.16 -16.29 -2.05
C PRO A 214 -2.34 -15.92 -1.16
N ALA A 215 -3.43 -15.41 -1.76
CA ALA A 215 -4.53 -14.84 -1.01
C ALA A 215 -5.92 -15.25 -1.49
N ASP A 216 -6.03 -16.37 -2.22
CA ASP A 216 -7.33 -16.91 -2.63
C ASP A 216 -8.10 -17.54 -1.47
N GLU A 217 -7.38 -18.12 -0.51
CA GLU A 217 -8.00 -18.69 0.69
C GLU A 217 -8.51 -17.59 1.64
N ASP A 218 -9.66 -17.82 2.26
CA ASP A 218 -10.21 -16.89 3.25
C ASP A 218 -9.41 -17.00 4.56
N MET A 219 -8.85 -15.90 5.00
CA MET A 219 -8.10 -15.84 6.26
C MET A 219 -8.97 -16.19 7.47
N ASN A 220 -10.27 -15.95 7.41
CA ASN A 220 -11.20 -16.23 8.51
C ASN A 220 -11.49 -17.74 8.67
N GLU A 221 -11.22 -18.56 7.66
CA GLU A 221 -11.50 -20.00 7.69
C GLU A 221 -10.36 -20.81 8.35
N SER A 222 -9.16 -20.21 8.55
CA SER A 222 -8.03 -20.94 9.13
C SER A 222 -7.10 -20.03 9.94
N PRO A 223 -7.15 -20.07 11.28
CA PRO A 223 -6.23 -19.30 12.14
C PRO A 223 -4.76 -19.57 11.87
N ASN A 224 -4.40 -20.77 11.42
CA ASN A 224 -3.03 -21.14 11.08
C ASN A 224 -2.50 -20.35 9.88
N ILE A 225 -3.36 -20.02 8.91
CA ILE A 225 -2.97 -19.22 7.74
C ILE A 225 -2.59 -17.80 8.17
N ILE A 226 -3.33 -17.22 9.10
CA ILE A 226 -3.06 -15.89 9.65
C ILE A 226 -1.67 -15.89 10.30
N SER A 227 -1.41 -16.81 11.25
CA SER A 227 -0.12 -16.89 11.94
C SER A 227 1.04 -17.06 10.97
N MET A 228 0.94 -18.00 10.03
CA MET A 228 1.99 -18.22 9.02
C MET A 228 2.25 -16.98 8.16
N ARG A 229 1.21 -16.23 7.77
CA ARG A 229 1.38 -14.99 7.01
C ARG A 229 2.07 -13.92 7.82
N MET A 230 1.67 -13.72 9.08
CA MET A 230 2.28 -12.74 9.99
C MET A 230 3.76 -13.04 10.21
N GLU A 231 4.12 -14.31 10.42
CA GLU A 231 5.51 -14.75 10.59
C GLU A 231 6.34 -14.50 9.31
N ARG A 232 5.81 -14.82 8.14
CA ARG A 232 6.49 -14.57 6.84
C ARG A 232 6.71 -13.08 6.60
N ILE A 233 5.73 -12.23 6.87
CA ILE A 233 5.85 -10.78 6.76
C ILE A 233 6.92 -10.27 7.73
N THR A 234 6.90 -10.75 8.97
CA THR A 234 7.85 -10.35 9.99
C THR A 234 9.28 -10.70 9.61
N GLU A 235 9.51 -11.92 9.12
CA GLU A 235 10.84 -12.34 8.66
C GLU A 235 11.32 -11.50 7.47
N PHE A 236 10.44 -11.23 6.51
CA PHE A 236 10.75 -10.36 5.38
C PHE A 236 11.20 -8.95 5.84
N ILE A 237 10.45 -8.34 6.74
CA ILE A 237 10.79 -7.01 7.27
C ILE A 237 12.06 -7.05 8.12
N ARG A 238 12.29 -8.12 8.90
CA ARG A 238 13.51 -8.31 9.68
C ARG A 238 14.76 -8.33 8.79
N VAL A 239 14.70 -9.04 7.66
CA VAL A 239 15.79 -9.09 6.68
C VAL A 239 16.05 -7.69 6.10
N LEU A 240 15.03 -6.94 5.76
CA LEU A 240 15.17 -5.57 5.25
C LEU A 240 15.77 -4.61 6.28
N LEU A 241 15.34 -4.67 7.53
CA LEU A 241 15.90 -3.86 8.61
C LEU A 241 17.39 -4.18 8.85
N ALA A 242 17.76 -5.45 8.79
CA ALA A 242 19.15 -5.86 8.91
C ALA A 242 20.03 -5.37 7.75
N ALA A 243 19.52 -5.40 6.52
CA ALA A 243 20.22 -4.93 5.31
C ALA A 243 20.42 -3.40 5.32
N GLY A 244 19.40 -2.63 5.77
CA GLY A 244 19.49 -1.17 5.91
C GLY A 244 20.51 -0.72 6.95
N GLY A 245 20.69 -1.48 8.03
CA GLY A 245 21.68 -1.19 9.07
C GLY A 245 23.14 -1.45 8.67
N THR A 246 23.39 -2.15 7.56
CA THR A 246 24.76 -2.46 7.09
C THR A 246 25.36 -1.40 6.17
N SER A 247 24.53 -0.55 5.57
CA SER A 247 25.01 0.53 4.68
C SER A 247 25.65 1.73 5.41
N GLU A 248 25.58 1.80 6.74
CA GLU A 248 26.25 2.86 7.55
C GLU A 248 27.72 2.56 7.92
N LYS A 249 28.29 1.39 7.57
CA LYS A 249 29.65 0.99 7.99
C LYS A 249 30.73 1.11 6.92
N THR A 250 30.42 1.71 5.78
CA THR A 250 31.43 1.93 4.73
C THR A 250 31.43 3.38 4.28
N ASN A 251 32.00 4.24 5.12
CA ASN A 251 32.69 5.49 4.73
C ASN A 251 33.68 5.88 5.81
#